data_416ef748834d55e29d61bd866c3eb154
#
_entry.id   416ef748834d55e29d61bd866c3eb154
#
_cell.length_a   1.000
_cell.length_b   1.000
_cell.length_c   1.000
_cell.angle_alpha   90.00
_cell.angle_beta   90.00
_cell.angle_gamma   90.00
#
_symmetry.space_group_name_H-M   'P 1'
#
loop_
_entity.id
_entity.type
_entity.pdbx_description
1 polymer ?
#
loop_
_entity_poly.entity_id
_entity_poly.type
_entity_poly.pdbx_seq_one_letter_code
_entity_poly.pdbx_strand_id
1 'polypeptide(L)'
;MEIKRNIEVEFVNTKPVEEQAIEIVERKGLGHPDSLCDGIAEAVSIALCKEYKKKCGMILHHNTDKVQLIAGRSNPEYGGGEVISPICILLGGRATREFEGEEIAVDTVAIRAAREYLRNLRNLDMDSHVVVDSKLGMGSSDLLTVFQGEGKDRAIPIANDTSFGVAHAPFSETESIVLNAENKVMAEYRNREKAIGEDMKIMALR
;
A
#
# COMPACT_ATOMS: atom_id res chain seq x y z
N MET A 1 -12.07 4.94 29.76
CA MET A 1 -10.61 4.89 29.74
C MET A 1 -10.14 6.07 28.88
N GLU A 2 -9.45 7.04 29.47
CA GLU A 2 -8.96 8.18 28.74
C GLU A 2 -7.72 7.75 27.94
N ILE A 3 -7.77 7.83 26.62
CA ILE A 3 -6.65 7.46 25.75
C ILE A 3 -5.62 8.58 25.87
N LYS A 4 -4.58 8.34 26.64
CA LYS A 4 -3.44 9.26 26.71
C LYS A 4 -2.65 9.18 25.41
N ARG A 5 -2.59 10.28 24.65
CA ARG A 5 -1.74 10.36 23.47
C ARG A 5 -0.27 10.45 23.89
N ASN A 6 0.55 9.53 23.41
CA ASN A 6 2.00 9.61 23.55
C ASN A 6 2.54 10.51 22.44
N ILE A 7 2.55 11.81 22.70
CA ILE A 7 3.17 12.80 21.83
C ILE A 7 4.26 13.45 22.66
N GLU A 8 5.49 13.34 22.17
CA GLU A 8 6.65 13.99 22.75
C GLU A 8 7.18 15.02 21.74
N VAL A 9 7.54 16.20 22.23
CA VAL A 9 8.03 17.30 21.40
C VAL A 9 9.41 17.66 21.88
N GLU A 10 10.38 17.56 20.99
CA GLU A 10 11.77 17.87 21.27
C GLU A 10 12.32 18.91 20.29
N PHE A 11 13.25 19.73 20.77
CA PHE A 11 14.06 20.57 19.89
C PHE A 11 15.28 19.77 19.41
N VAL A 12 15.42 19.67 18.10
CA VAL A 12 16.54 18.95 17.48
C VAL A 12 17.55 19.97 16.94
N ASN A 13 18.79 19.88 17.39
CA ASN A 13 19.87 20.78 16.94
C ASN A 13 20.58 20.17 15.70
N THR A 14 19.81 19.93 14.65
CA THR A 14 20.33 19.45 13.35
C THR A 14 20.03 20.49 12.27
N LYS A 15 20.87 20.51 11.24
CA LYS A 15 20.60 21.38 10.08
C LYS A 15 19.34 20.93 9.35
N PRO A 16 18.41 21.84 9.04
CA PRO A 16 17.30 21.54 8.15
C PRO A 16 17.77 20.93 6.83
N VAL A 17 16.89 20.18 6.16
CA VAL A 17 17.23 19.53 4.89
C VAL A 17 17.69 20.55 3.85
N GLU A 18 17.08 21.72 3.80
CA GLU A 18 17.43 22.80 2.87
C GLU A 18 18.84 23.38 3.10
N GLU A 19 19.40 23.24 4.28
CA GLU A 19 20.75 23.71 4.62
C GLU A 19 21.83 22.63 4.43
N GLN A 20 21.45 21.41 4.05
CA GLN A 20 22.39 20.35 3.76
C GLN A 20 23.04 20.57 2.39
N ALA A 21 24.28 20.08 2.24
CA ALA A 21 25.04 20.25 1.01
C ALA A 21 24.43 19.52 -0.21
N ILE A 22 23.69 18.46 0.04
CA ILE A 22 23.04 17.63 -0.99
C ILE A 22 21.64 17.28 -0.52
N GLU A 23 20.68 17.42 -1.39
CA GLU A 23 19.32 16.94 -1.21
C GLU A 23 18.90 16.16 -2.45
N ILE A 24 18.39 14.95 -2.26
CA ILE A 24 17.85 14.10 -3.32
C ILE A 24 16.41 13.80 -2.96
N VAL A 25 15.51 14.11 -3.87
CA VAL A 25 14.08 13.84 -3.71
C VAL A 25 13.62 12.98 -4.87
N GLU A 26 12.97 11.87 -4.56
CA GLU A 26 12.35 10.97 -5.54
C GLU A 26 10.88 10.81 -5.23
N ARG A 27 10.05 10.86 -6.27
CA ARG A 27 8.64 10.54 -6.18
C ARG A 27 8.26 9.52 -7.25
N LYS A 28 7.59 8.47 -6.82
CA LYS A 28 7.06 7.39 -7.66
C LYS A 28 5.56 7.62 -7.88
N GLY A 29 5.13 7.54 -9.12
CA GLY A 29 3.71 7.64 -9.48
C GLY A 29 2.90 6.44 -9.01
N LEU A 30 1.57 6.55 -9.09
CA LEU A 30 0.63 5.51 -8.60
C LEU A 30 0.77 4.17 -9.31
N GLY A 31 1.26 4.14 -10.55
CA GLY A 31 1.50 2.92 -11.33
C GLY A 31 2.89 2.33 -11.20
N HIS A 32 3.80 2.99 -10.45
CA HIS A 32 5.10 2.44 -10.18
C HIS A 32 4.98 1.14 -9.36
N PRO A 33 5.76 0.07 -9.64
CA PRO A 33 5.65 -1.21 -8.95
C PRO A 33 5.62 -1.12 -7.42
N ASP A 34 6.49 -0.31 -6.83
CA ASP A 34 6.52 -0.13 -5.37
C ASP A 34 5.22 0.51 -4.86
N SER A 35 4.75 1.57 -5.53
CA SER A 35 3.50 2.24 -5.15
C SER A 35 2.29 1.33 -5.30
N LEU A 36 2.31 0.45 -6.31
CA LEU A 36 1.26 -0.55 -6.50
C LEU A 36 1.25 -1.58 -5.38
N CYS A 37 2.42 -2.10 -4.99
CA CYS A 37 2.51 -3.07 -3.90
C CYS A 37 2.01 -2.48 -2.58
N ASP A 38 2.43 -1.27 -2.24
CA ASP A 38 1.98 -0.57 -1.02
C ASP A 38 0.47 -0.30 -1.05
N GLY A 39 -0.04 0.24 -2.16
CA GLY A 39 -1.45 0.55 -2.30
C GLY A 39 -2.35 -0.68 -2.31
N ILE A 40 -1.90 -1.79 -2.88
CA ILE A 40 -2.59 -3.08 -2.83
C ILE A 40 -2.61 -3.63 -1.41
N ALA A 41 -1.48 -3.58 -0.69
CA ALA A 41 -1.39 -4.02 0.71
C ALA A 41 -2.39 -3.27 1.59
N GLU A 42 -2.47 -1.96 1.45
CA GLU A 42 -3.43 -1.10 2.15
C GLU A 42 -4.88 -1.44 1.76
N ALA A 43 -5.17 -1.59 0.47
CA ALA A 43 -6.51 -1.94 0.00
C ALA A 43 -6.97 -3.30 0.54
N VAL A 44 -6.08 -4.29 0.58
CA VAL A 44 -6.35 -5.62 1.15
C VAL A 44 -6.63 -5.52 2.65
N SER A 45 -5.80 -4.78 3.39
CA SER A 45 -6.01 -4.55 4.84
C SER A 45 -7.36 -3.90 5.11
N ILE A 46 -7.71 -2.84 4.38
CA ILE A 46 -9.01 -2.17 4.51
C ILE A 46 -10.17 -3.12 4.23
N ALA A 47 -10.05 -3.94 3.18
CA ALA A 47 -11.10 -4.91 2.81
C ALA A 47 -11.28 -5.98 3.89
N LEU A 48 -10.19 -6.52 4.44
CA LEU A 48 -10.23 -7.46 5.56
C LEU A 48 -10.83 -6.82 6.81
N CYS A 49 -10.45 -5.60 7.17
CA CYS A 49 -11.04 -4.87 8.29
C CYS A 49 -12.57 -4.74 8.15
N LYS A 50 -13.06 -4.44 6.93
CA LYS A 50 -14.51 -4.34 6.66
C LYS A 50 -15.20 -5.70 6.81
N GLU A 51 -14.59 -6.76 6.28
CA GLU A 51 -15.15 -8.12 6.37
C GLU A 51 -15.18 -8.63 7.81
N TYR A 52 -14.09 -8.42 8.57
CA TYR A 52 -14.02 -8.77 9.98
C TYR A 52 -15.07 -8.02 10.82
N LYS A 53 -15.21 -6.71 10.63
CA LYS A 53 -16.24 -5.94 11.32
C LYS A 53 -17.65 -6.43 11.00
N LYS A 54 -17.91 -6.78 9.74
CA LYS A 54 -19.21 -7.28 9.29
C LYS A 54 -19.54 -8.64 9.89
N LYS A 55 -18.59 -9.58 9.93
CA LYS A 55 -18.80 -10.96 10.35
C LYS A 55 -18.62 -11.16 11.86
N CYS A 56 -17.63 -10.51 12.44
CA CYS A 56 -17.17 -10.75 13.80
C CYS A 56 -17.39 -9.55 14.74
N GLY A 57 -17.87 -8.41 14.23
CA GLY A 57 -18.11 -7.20 15.02
C GLY A 57 -16.83 -6.44 15.41
N MET A 58 -15.65 -6.97 15.11
CA MET A 58 -14.37 -6.39 15.47
C MET A 58 -13.33 -6.64 14.38
N ILE A 59 -12.21 -5.89 14.39
CA ILE A 59 -11.08 -6.14 13.51
C ILE A 59 -10.24 -7.27 14.12
N LEU A 60 -9.95 -8.30 13.33
CA LEU A 60 -9.10 -9.41 13.71
C LEU A 60 -7.68 -9.23 13.20
N HIS A 61 -6.75 -9.99 13.77
CA HIS A 61 -5.34 -9.96 13.39
C HIS A 61 -5.13 -10.25 11.91
N HIS A 62 -4.42 -9.35 11.23
CA HIS A 62 -3.88 -9.54 9.89
C HIS A 62 -2.65 -8.68 9.68
N ASN A 63 -1.77 -9.15 8.82
CA ASN A 63 -0.60 -8.45 8.35
C ASN A 63 -0.47 -8.75 6.85
N THR A 64 -0.62 -7.76 6.00
CA THR A 64 -0.67 -7.87 4.54
C THR A 64 0.44 -7.08 3.85
N ASP A 65 1.57 -6.88 4.52
CA ASP A 65 2.67 -6.02 4.09
C ASP A 65 3.69 -6.72 3.15
N LYS A 66 3.45 -7.95 2.76
CA LYS A 66 4.34 -8.72 1.88
C LYS A 66 3.72 -8.87 0.48
N VAL A 67 3.45 -7.75 -0.18
CA VAL A 67 2.98 -7.74 -1.56
C VAL A 67 4.17 -7.58 -2.50
N GLN A 68 4.19 -8.37 -3.56
CA GLN A 68 5.22 -8.31 -4.60
C GLN A 68 4.59 -8.29 -5.98
N LEU A 69 5.13 -7.42 -6.85
CA LEU A 69 4.90 -7.45 -8.28
C LEU A 69 6.07 -8.19 -8.92
N ILE A 70 5.78 -9.29 -9.60
CA ILE A 70 6.78 -10.16 -10.23
C ILE A 70 6.39 -10.49 -11.66
N ALA A 71 7.36 -10.93 -12.43
CA ALA A 71 7.19 -11.31 -13.82
C ALA A 71 6.68 -10.14 -14.71
N GLY A 72 5.97 -10.50 -15.77
CA GLY A 72 5.50 -9.53 -16.76
C GLY A 72 6.53 -9.24 -17.84
N ARG A 73 6.05 -9.15 -19.08
CA ARG A 73 6.86 -8.73 -20.22
C ARG A 73 5.98 -8.00 -21.21
N SER A 74 6.46 -6.89 -21.72
CA SER A 74 5.81 -6.12 -22.77
C SER A 74 6.76 -5.82 -23.91
N ASN A 75 6.19 -5.53 -25.06
CA ASN A 75 6.88 -4.94 -26.21
C ASN A 75 6.31 -3.54 -26.43
N PRO A 76 6.94 -2.50 -25.86
CA PRO A 76 6.42 -1.14 -25.94
C PRO A 76 6.67 -0.56 -27.34
N GLU A 77 5.65 0.15 -27.86
CA GLU A 77 5.74 0.89 -29.11
C GLU A 77 5.22 2.32 -28.92
N TYR A 78 5.57 3.22 -29.82
CA TYR A 78 5.14 4.60 -29.74
C TYR A 78 3.61 4.71 -29.91
N GLY A 79 2.93 5.18 -28.87
CA GLY A 79 1.46 5.28 -28.87
C GLY A 79 0.70 3.99 -28.53
N GLY A 80 1.41 2.93 -28.12
CA GLY A 80 0.81 1.65 -27.78
C GLY A 80 1.83 0.63 -27.28
N GLY A 81 1.64 -0.62 -27.72
CA GLY A 81 2.47 -1.75 -27.36
C GLY A 81 1.64 -3.00 -27.09
N GLU A 82 2.32 -4.09 -26.82
CA GLU A 82 1.71 -5.40 -26.55
C GLU A 82 2.22 -5.94 -25.22
N VAL A 83 1.33 -6.47 -24.39
CA VAL A 83 1.70 -7.26 -23.20
C VAL A 83 1.90 -8.71 -23.64
N ILE A 84 3.14 -9.19 -23.56
CA ILE A 84 3.52 -10.53 -23.99
C ILE A 84 3.24 -11.57 -22.92
N SER A 85 3.46 -11.20 -21.65
CA SER A 85 3.12 -12.03 -20.50
C SER A 85 2.61 -11.16 -19.36
N PRO A 86 1.61 -11.65 -18.60
CA PRO A 86 1.01 -10.88 -17.52
C PRO A 86 2.00 -10.64 -16.38
N ILE A 87 1.79 -9.54 -15.66
CA ILE A 87 2.39 -9.36 -14.33
C ILE A 87 1.70 -10.29 -13.34
N CYS A 88 2.44 -10.72 -12.33
CA CYS A 88 1.88 -11.45 -11.20
C CYS A 88 1.99 -10.60 -9.93
N ILE A 89 0.85 -10.38 -9.27
CA ILE A 89 0.77 -9.78 -7.94
C ILE A 89 0.67 -10.92 -6.94
N LEU A 90 1.71 -11.09 -6.14
CA LEU A 90 1.75 -12.06 -5.06
C LEU A 90 1.39 -11.39 -3.75
N LEU A 91 0.27 -11.81 -3.15
CA LEU A 91 -0.18 -11.34 -1.85
C LEU A 91 0.36 -12.27 -0.76
N GLY A 92 1.31 -11.81 0.03
CA GLY A 92 1.89 -12.53 1.16
C GLY A 92 1.51 -11.88 2.49
N GLY A 93 1.69 -12.64 3.55
CA GLY A 93 1.39 -12.18 4.90
C GLY A 93 0.59 -13.20 5.71
N ARG A 94 -0.22 -12.69 6.63
CA ARG A 94 -1.05 -13.52 7.53
C ARG A 94 -2.40 -12.88 7.77
N ALA A 95 -3.44 -13.69 7.93
CA ALA A 95 -4.77 -13.19 8.26
C ALA A 95 -5.58 -14.26 9.01
N THR A 96 -6.48 -13.82 9.88
CA THR A 96 -7.37 -14.71 10.62
C THR A 96 -8.46 -15.25 9.69
N ARG A 97 -8.57 -16.57 9.58
CA ARG A 97 -9.51 -17.27 8.68
C ARG A 97 -10.74 -17.80 9.37
N GLU A 98 -10.71 -17.90 10.70
CA GLU A 98 -11.81 -18.38 11.51
C GLU A 98 -11.84 -17.66 12.86
N PHE A 99 -13.03 -17.32 13.34
CA PHE A 99 -13.23 -16.70 14.64
C PHE A 99 -14.61 -17.08 15.19
N GLU A 100 -14.64 -17.70 16.38
CA GLU A 100 -15.88 -18.13 17.07
C GLU A 100 -16.81 -18.99 16.16
N GLY A 101 -16.22 -19.82 15.29
CA GLY A 101 -16.95 -20.67 14.34
C GLY A 101 -17.41 -19.97 13.06
N GLU A 102 -17.10 -18.68 12.89
CA GLU A 102 -17.36 -17.92 11.67
C GLU A 102 -16.15 -18.01 10.73
N GLU A 103 -16.35 -18.52 9.53
CA GLU A 103 -15.30 -18.64 8.51
C GLU A 103 -15.17 -17.36 7.67
N ILE A 104 -13.96 -16.90 7.49
CA ILE A 104 -13.63 -15.71 6.69
C ILE A 104 -12.89 -16.11 5.41
N ALA A 105 -13.46 -15.78 4.27
CA ALA A 105 -12.89 -16.08 2.94
C ALA A 105 -11.76 -15.11 2.59
N VAL A 106 -10.66 -15.16 3.37
CA VAL A 106 -9.53 -14.22 3.31
C VAL A 106 -8.99 -14.06 1.89
N ASP A 107 -8.70 -15.17 1.19
CA ASP A 107 -8.11 -15.08 -0.15
C ASP A 107 -9.05 -14.43 -1.15
N THR A 108 -10.34 -14.75 -1.08
CA THR A 108 -11.36 -14.13 -1.96
C THR A 108 -11.44 -12.62 -1.72
N VAL A 109 -11.44 -12.19 -0.46
CA VAL A 109 -11.47 -10.77 -0.10
C VAL A 109 -10.21 -10.06 -0.59
N ALA A 110 -9.04 -10.66 -0.36
CA ALA A 110 -7.75 -10.10 -0.73
C ALA A 110 -7.59 -9.96 -2.26
N ILE A 111 -7.85 -11.03 -3.01
CA ILE A 111 -7.76 -11.01 -4.48
C ILE A 111 -8.71 -9.99 -5.09
N ARG A 112 -9.95 -9.92 -4.59
CA ARG A 112 -10.93 -8.93 -5.04
C ARG A 112 -10.46 -7.51 -4.78
N ALA A 113 -9.94 -7.21 -3.59
CA ALA A 113 -9.44 -5.89 -3.22
C ALA A 113 -8.24 -5.48 -4.09
N ALA A 114 -7.30 -6.39 -4.33
CA ALA A 114 -6.15 -6.15 -5.20
C ALA A 114 -6.57 -5.85 -6.65
N ARG A 115 -7.48 -6.65 -7.20
CA ARG A 115 -8.01 -6.43 -8.56
C ARG A 115 -8.77 -5.10 -8.68
N GLU A 116 -9.55 -4.74 -7.66
CA GLU A 116 -10.28 -3.46 -7.62
C GLU A 116 -9.32 -2.26 -7.58
N TYR A 117 -8.25 -2.34 -6.78
CA TYR A 117 -7.22 -1.31 -6.74
C TYR A 117 -6.56 -1.10 -8.11
N LEU A 118 -6.19 -2.20 -8.78
CA LEU A 118 -5.49 -2.16 -10.06
C LEU A 118 -6.36 -1.63 -11.22
N ARG A 119 -7.69 -1.69 -11.13
CA ARG A 119 -8.61 -1.10 -12.13
C ARG A 119 -8.48 0.41 -12.30
N ASN A 120 -7.85 1.08 -11.35
CA ASN A 120 -7.55 2.50 -11.46
C ASN A 120 -6.44 2.81 -12.48
N LEU A 121 -5.71 1.81 -12.94
CA LEU A 121 -4.65 1.96 -13.94
C LEU A 121 -5.21 1.94 -15.36
N ARG A 122 -4.86 2.97 -16.13
CA ARG A 122 -5.45 3.25 -17.44
C ARG A 122 -5.23 2.14 -18.48
N ASN A 123 -4.00 1.61 -18.52
CA ASN A 123 -3.55 0.73 -19.61
C ASN A 123 -3.40 -0.72 -19.14
N LEU A 124 -3.98 -1.08 -18.01
CA LEU A 124 -3.91 -2.42 -17.45
C LEU A 124 -5.26 -3.13 -17.59
N ASP A 125 -5.31 -4.12 -18.48
CA ASP A 125 -6.46 -5.01 -18.57
C ASP A 125 -6.35 -6.11 -17.50
N MET A 126 -7.34 -6.17 -16.62
CA MET A 126 -7.35 -7.08 -15.48
C MET A 126 -7.51 -8.54 -15.85
N ASP A 127 -8.01 -8.84 -17.04
CA ASP A 127 -8.29 -10.23 -17.43
C ASP A 127 -7.14 -10.86 -18.22
N SER A 128 -6.39 -10.04 -18.96
CA SER A 128 -5.29 -10.51 -19.80
C SER A 128 -3.89 -10.12 -19.29
N HIS A 129 -3.76 -9.01 -18.56
CA HIS A 129 -2.45 -8.47 -18.17
C HIS A 129 -2.06 -8.77 -16.74
N VAL A 130 -2.96 -9.29 -15.89
CA VAL A 130 -2.71 -9.44 -14.46
C VAL A 130 -3.14 -10.79 -13.93
N VAL A 131 -2.23 -11.45 -13.23
CA VAL A 131 -2.51 -12.58 -12.34
C VAL A 131 -2.37 -12.11 -10.90
N VAL A 132 -3.36 -12.39 -10.06
CA VAL A 132 -3.28 -12.14 -8.61
C VAL A 132 -3.31 -13.48 -7.90
N ASP A 133 -2.26 -13.79 -7.15
CA ASP A 133 -2.16 -14.99 -6.33
C ASP A 133 -2.07 -14.63 -4.84
N SER A 134 -2.75 -15.38 -4.00
CA SER A 134 -2.75 -15.18 -2.54
C SER A 134 -2.03 -16.33 -1.84
N LYS A 135 -1.06 -15.96 -1.01
CA LYS A 135 -0.32 -16.83 -0.10
C LYS A 135 -0.42 -16.32 1.34
N LEU A 136 -1.57 -15.74 1.68
CA LEU A 136 -1.86 -15.29 3.04
C LEU A 136 -2.01 -16.52 3.95
N GLY A 137 -1.08 -16.69 4.88
CA GLY A 137 -1.10 -17.74 5.88
C GLY A 137 -2.00 -17.40 7.07
N MET A 138 -2.15 -18.34 7.99
CA MET A 138 -2.76 -18.09 9.29
C MET A 138 -1.76 -17.42 10.25
N GLY A 139 -2.26 -16.65 11.21
CA GLY A 139 -1.48 -16.16 12.33
C GLY A 139 -0.97 -17.31 13.22
N SER A 140 0.10 -17.08 13.99
CA SER A 140 0.51 -18.04 15.02
C SER A 140 -0.55 -18.12 16.14
N SER A 141 -0.60 -19.24 16.85
CA SER A 141 -1.50 -19.44 18.00
C SER A 141 -1.37 -18.33 19.05
N ASP A 142 -0.16 -17.88 19.30
CA ASP A 142 0.13 -16.84 20.31
C ASP A 142 -0.49 -15.48 19.91
N LEU A 143 -0.43 -15.12 18.62
CA LEU A 143 -1.08 -13.91 18.10
C LEU A 143 -2.59 -14.02 18.15
N LEU A 144 -3.16 -15.18 17.86
CA LEU A 144 -4.60 -15.40 17.97
C LEU A 144 -5.06 -15.21 19.42
N THR A 145 -4.29 -15.71 20.40
CA THR A 145 -4.61 -15.58 21.82
C THR A 145 -4.60 -14.12 22.30
N VAL A 146 -3.64 -13.32 21.85
CA VAL A 146 -3.56 -11.88 22.20
C VAL A 146 -4.80 -11.10 21.72
N PHE A 147 -5.36 -11.48 20.58
CA PHE A 147 -6.56 -10.81 20.03
C PHE A 147 -7.87 -11.42 20.54
N GLN A 148 -7.85 -12.64 21.08
CA GLN A 148 -9.03 -13.32 21.60
C GLN A 148 -9.40 -12.92 23.02
N GLY A 149 -8.53 -12.24 23.78
CA GLY A 149 -8.66 -11.76 25.18
C GLY A 149 -9.90 -12.24 25.92
N GLU A 150 -9.72 -12.95 27.04
CA GLU A 150 -10.83 -13.40 27.87
C GLU A 150 -11.52 -12.20 28.55
N GLY A 151 -12.82 -11.99 28.26
CA GLY A 151 -13.67 -11.09 29.01
C GLY A 151 -14.24 -9.89 28.25
N LYS A 152 -15.12 -9.14 28.91
CA LYS A 152 -15.84 -7.96 28.38
C LYS A 152 -14.94 -6.75 28.11
N ASP A 153 -13.70 -6.77 28.59
CA ASP A 153 -12.67 -5.76 28.32
C ASP A 153 -11.76 -6.23 27.18
N ARG A 154 -12.32 -6.42 25.99
CA ARG A 154 -11.52 -6.66 24.78
C ARG A 154 -10.61 -5.45 24.58
N ALA A 155 -9.31 -5.64 24.77
CA ALA A 155 -8.31 -4.60 24.55
C ALA A 155 -8.41 -4.08 23.11
N ILE A 156 -8.19 -2.80 22.94
CA ILE A 156 -8.07 -2.19 21.59
C ILE A 156 -6.95 -2.95 20.87
N PRO A 157 -7.19 -3.51 19.66
CA PRO A 157 -6.15 -4.18 18.92
C PRO A 157 -4.97 -3.22 18.69
N ILE A 158 -3.80 -3.67 19.08
CA ILE A 158 -2.55 -2.94 18.87
C ILE A 158 -1.75 -3.63 17.77
N ALA A 159 -0.83 -2.88 17.16
CA ALA A 159 0.12 -3.49 16.23
C ALA A 159 0.99 -4.52 16.96
N ASN A 160 1.26 -5.63 16.30
CA ASN A 160 2.13 -6.69 16.82
C ASN A 160 3.61 -6.45 16.51
N ASP A 161 3.91 -5.40 15.75
CA ASP A 161 5.25 -5.02 15.31
C ASP A 161 5.39 -3.51 15.27
N THR A 162 6.62 -3.03 15.15
CA THR A 162 6.93 -1.60 15.11
C THR A 162 6.87 -1.09 13.68
N SER A 163 6.06 -0.06 13.46
CA SER A 163 6.02 0.68 12.20
C SER A 163 6.56 2.09 12.40
N PHE A 164 7.33 2.57 11.43
CA PHE A 164 7.85 3.93 11.41
C PHE A 164 7.23 4.72 10.28
N GLY A 165 6.71 5.89 10.60
CA GLY A 165 6.40 6.92 9.63
C GLY A 165 7.35 8.09 9.86
N VAL A 166 8.05 8.52 8.82
CA VAL A 166 8.95 9.68 8.87
C VAL A 166 8.41 10.75 7.95
N ALA A 167 8.21 11.94 8.52
CA ALA A 167 7.74 13.08 7.76
C ALA A 167 8.30 14.35 8.37
N HIS A 168 8.39 15.40 7.57
CA HIS A 168 8.72 16.75 8.05
C HIS A 168 7.84 17.80 7.37
N ALA A 169 7.81 18.97 7.96
CA ALA A 169 7.10 20.13 7.40
C ALA A 169 7.86 21.42 7.79
N PRO A 170 7.82 22.44 6.92
CA PRO A 170 7.24 22.46 5.57
C PRO A 170 8.04 21.60 4.60
N PHE A 171 7.50 21.36 3.40
CA PHE A 171 8.28 20.76 2.31
C PHE A 171 9.44 21.69 1.94
N SER A 172 10.58 21.08 1.61
CA SER A 172 11.69 21.79 0.98
C SER A 172 11.28 22.32 -0.41
N GLU A 173 12.07 23.24 -0.95
CA GLU A 173 11.87 23.71 -2.32
C GLU A 173 11.97 22.55 -3.33
N THR A 174 12.95 21.67 -3.15
CA THR A 174 13.18 20.49 -4.00
C THR A 174 11.98 19.52 -3.96
N GLU A 175 11.45 19.23 -2.78
CA GLU A 175 10.24 18.42 -2.61
C GLU A 175 9.04 19.05 -3.28
N SER A 176 8.86 20.35 -3.10
CA SER A 176 7.75 21.10 -3.70
C SER A 176 7.83 21.09 -5.23
N ILE A 177 9.01 21.20 -5.80
CA ILE A 177 9.23 21.11 -7.26
C ILE A 177 8.84 19.73 -7.77
N VAL A 178 9.32 18.65 -7.13
CA VAL A 178 9.03 17.27 -7.54
C VAL A 178 7.54 16.96 -7.45
N LEU A 179 6.89 17.32 -6.35
CA LEU A 179 5.45 17.12 -6.15
C LEU A 179 4.62 17.89 -7.19
N ASN A 180 4.97 19.16 -7.42
CA ASN A 180 4.25 20.00 -8.39
C ASN A 180 4.48 19.52 -9.83
N ALA A 181 5.67 19.00 -10.16
CA ALA A 181 5.95 18.42 -11.47
C ALA A 181 5.07 17.19 -11.74
N GLU A 182 4.97 16.25 -10.77
CA GLU A 182 4.07 15.11 -10.89
C GLU A 182 2.63 15.54 -11.08
N ASN A 183 2.14 16.40 -10.20
CA ASN A 183 0.75 16.87 -10.25
C ASN A 183 0.43 17.52 -11.59
N LYS A 184 1.36 18.33 -12.12
CA LYS A 184 1.17 19.01 -13.41
C LYS A 184 1.18 18.02 -14.57
N VAL A 185 2.10 17.05 -14.58
CA VAL A 185 2.16 16.00 -15.61
C VAL A 185 0.84 15.21 -15.62
N MET A 186 0.36 14.80 -14.46
CA MET A 186 -0.87 14.03 -14.35
C MET A 186 -2.12 14.84 -14.71
N ALA A 187 -2.20 16.10 -14.30
CA ALA A 187 -3.36 16.94 -14.56
C ALA A 187 -3.46 17.42 -16.02
N GLU A 188 -2.35 17.84 -16.61
CA GLU A 188 -2.34 18.53 -17.90
C GLU A 188 -1.99 17.61 -19.07
N TYR A 189 -1.03 16.72 -18.90
CA TYR A 189 -0.44 15.96 -20.01
C TYR A 189 -0.98 14.54 -20.15
N ARG A 190 -1.34 13.87 -19.05
CA ARG A 190 -1.87 12.49 -19.10
C ARG A 190 -3.04 12.32 -20.08
N ASN A 191 -3.92 13.32 -20.16
CA ASN A 191 -5.10 13.27 -21.04
C ASN A 191 -4.79 13.66 -22.50
N ARG A 192 -3.66 14.30 -22.75
CA ARG A 192 -3.24 14.75 -24.08
C ARG A 192 -2.30 13.74 -24.73
N GLU A 193 -1.44 13.14 -23.93
CA GLU A 193 -0.38 12.22 -24.40
C GLU A 193 -0.65 10.80 -23.93
N LYS A 194 -0.95 9.91 -24.86
CA LYS A 194 -1.23 8.49 -24.55
C LYS A 194 -0.04 7.74 -23.95
N ALA A 195 1.18 8.20 -24.23
CA ALA A 195 2.41 7.63 -23.69
C ALA A 195 2.61 7.92 -22.19
N ILE A 196 1.88 8.88 -21.62
CA ILE A 196 1.97 9.21 -20.20
C ILE A 196 0.95 8.35 -19.43
N GLY A 197 1.46 7.38 -18.68
CA GLY A 197 0.72 6.54 -17.77
C GLY A 197 0.97 6.90 -16.31
N GLU A 198 0.48 6.05 -15.44
CA GLU A 198 0.66 6.17 -13.98
C GLU A 198 2.03 5.67 -13.51
N ASP A 199 2.73 4.86 -14.32
CA ASP A 199 4.08 4.39 -14.03
C ASP A 199 5.09 5.46 -14.44
N MET A 200 5.39 6.34 -13.49
CA MET A 200 6.38 7.39 -13.65
C MET A 200 7.25 7.51 -12.40
N LYS A 201 8.42 8.10 -12.59
CA LYS A 201 9.32 8.48 -11.52
C LYS A 201 9.89 9.86 -11.81
N ILE A 202 9.81 10.74 -10.82
CA ILE A 202 10.39 12.09 -10.89
C ILE A 202 11.43 12.21 -9.78
N MET A 203 12.61 12.68 -10.13
CA MET A 203 13.71 12.88 -9.19
C MET A 203 14.30 14.27 -9.37
N ALA A 204 14.65 14.91 -8.28
CA ALA A 204 15.45 16.12 -8.27
C ALA A 204 16.66 15.96 -7.35
N LEU A 205 17.75 16.60 -7.73
CA LEU A 205 19.00 16.67 -7.01
C LEU A 205 19.40 18.13 -6.87
N ARG A 206 19.69 18.55 -5.67
CA ARG A 206 20.28 19.87 -5.36
C ARG A 206 21.60 19.68 -4.67
#